data_e941ea139c96a662392d42cc6eda69d4
#
_entry.id   e941ea139c96a662392d42cc6eda69d4
#
_cell.length_a   1.000
_cell.length_b   1.000
_cell.length_c   1.000
_cell.angle_alpha   90.00
_cell.angle_beta   90.00
_cell.angle_gamma   90.00
#
_symmetry.space_group_name_H-M   'P 1'
#
loop_
_entity.id
_entity.type
_entity.pdbx_description
1 polymer ?
#
loop_
_entity_poly.entity_id
_entity_poly.type
_entity_poly.pdbx_seq_one_letter_code
_entity_poly.pdbx_strand_id
1 'polypeptide(L)'
;MRISTIALAAAGLLSLSAQAAPLRSADWATQACAYWNTNPALTTELAERWAKNDGGRGHKIIHMYRTDCGEASKVEMTISTKGGKTTCVYAGKIQHAELDYDMDYLMHAETKRWKEMGAGEYGPMRAMMFGRLKFDGPKGEAMKVMGPFEQFLLIPGKVPGEDACPK
;
A
#
# COMPACT_ATOMS: atom_id res chain seq x y z
N MET A 1 -1.87 65.55 -25.56
CA MET A 1 -2.07 64.78 -24.34
C MET A 1 -2.53 63.38 -24.74
N ARG A 2 -1.62 62.36 -24.75
CA ARG A 2 -1.91 60.99 -25.19
C ARG A 2 -2.03 60.12 -23.95
N ILE A 3 -3.21 59.57 -23.74
CA ILE A 3 -3.51 58.69 -22.62
C ILE A 3 -3.22 57.25 -23.10
N SER A 4 -2.17 56.60 -22.59
CA SER A 4 -1.87 55.20 -22.86
C SER A 4 -2.63 54.33 -21.86
N THR A 5 -3.57 53.53 -22.37
CA THR A 5 -4.29 52.51 -21.62
C THR A 5 -3.40 51.27 -21.49
N ILE A 6 -3.01 50.93 -20.28
CA ILE A 6 -2.31 49.70 -19.96
C ILE A 6 -3.35 48.61 -19.71
N ALA A 7 -3.45 47.64 -20.59
CA ALA A 7 -4.28 46.44 -20.40
C ALA A 7 -3.54 45.45 -19.47
N LEU A 8 -4.08 45.23 -18.27
CA LEU A 8 -3.61 44.22 -17.35
C LEU A 8 -4.16 42.86 -17.81
N ALA A 9 -3.31 41.99 -18.36
CA ALA A 9 -3.65 40.61 -18.64
C ALA A 9 -3.59 39.79 -17.33
N ALA A 10 -4.73 39.42 -16.79
CA ALA A 10 -4.79 38.49 -15.66
C ALA A 10 -4.54 37.06 -16.18
N ALA A 11 -3.35 36.52 -15.94
CA ALA A 11 -3.04 35.11 -16.18
C ALA A 11 -3.71 34.26 -15.10
N GLY A 12 -4.84 33.63 -15.43
CA GLY A 12 -5.50 32.67 -14.55
C GLY A 12 -4.65 31.39 -14.43
N LEU A 13 -4.09 31.16 -13.26
CA LEU A 13 -3.47 29.89 -12.89
C LEU A 13 -4.58 28.84 -12.76
N LEU A 14 -4.77 28.01 -13.79
CA LEU A 14 -5.56 26.79 -13.71
C LEU A 14 -4.80 25.80 -12.81
N SER A 15 -5.17 25.72 -11.54
CA SER A 15 -4.72 24.68 -10.66
C SER A 15 -5.33 23.36 -11.14
N LEU A 16 -4.57 22.52 -11.86
CA LEU A 16 -4.94 21.13 -12.08
C LEU A 16 -4.89 20.44 -10.72
N SER A 17 -6.03 20.20 -10.12
CA SER A 17 -6.14 19.30 -8.99
C SER A 17 -5.78 17.90 -9.48
N ALA A 18 -4.60 17.41 -9.12
CA ALA A 18 -4.22 16.03 -9.38
C ALA A 18 -5.19 15.12 -8.60
N GLN A 19 -6.01 14.39 -9.35
CA GLN A 19 -6.97 13.45 -8.79
C GLN A 19 -6.20 12.28 -8.16
N ALA A 20 -6.57 11.85 -6.96
CA ALA A 20 -5.91 10.72 -6.31
C ALA A 20 -6.13 9.45 -7.15
N ALA A 21 -5.14 8.58 -7.20
CA ALA A 21 -5.27 7.30 -7.89
C ALA A 21 -6.32 6.41 -7.19
N PRO A 22 -7.04 5.54 -7.91
CA PRO A 22 -7.94 4.58 -7.27
C PRO A 22 -7.19 3.75 -6.21
N LEU A 23 -7.81 3.59 -5.04
CA LEU A 23 -7.24 2.80 -3.95
C LEU A 23 -6.88 1.38 -4.44
N ARG A 24 -5.67 0.92 -4.17
CA ARG A 24 -5.13 -0.36 -4.64
C ARG A 24 -5.00 -0.48 -6.18
N SER A 25 -4.91 0.64 -6.89
CA SER A 25 -4.40 0.64 -8.27
C SER A 25 -2.87 0.51 -8.31
N ALA A 26 -2.31 0.26 -9.48
CA ALA A 26 -0.85 0.22 -9.67
C ALA A 26 -0.18 1.55 -9.27
N ASP A 27 -0.79 2.67 -9.63
CA ASP A 27 -0.28 4.01 -9.29
C ASP A 27 -0.37 4.27 -7.78
N TRP A 28 -1.47 3.86 -7.15
CA TRP A 28 -1.59 3.92 -5.70
C TRP A 28 -0.53 3.04 -5.01
N ALA A 29 -0.31 1.82 -5.52
CA ALA A 29 0.69 0.91 -4.96
C ALA A 29 2.11 1.50 -5.03
N THR A 30 2.44 2.20 -6.11
CA THR A 30 3.71 2.93 -6.24
C THR A 30 3.87 4.01 -5.15
N GLN A 31 2.82 4.77 -4.87
CA GLN A 31 2.83 5.77 -3.80
C GLN A 31 2.92 5.11 -2.41
N ALA A 32 2.21 4.00 -2.20
CA ALA A 32 2.28 3.21 -0.97
C ALA A 32 3.69 2.64 -0.73
N CYS A 33 4.38 2.22 -1.80
CA CYS A 33 5.77 1.76 -1.76
C CYS A 33 6.72 2.89 -1.33
N ALA A 34 6.55 4.09 -1.88
CA ALA A 34 7.31 5.26 -1.46
C ALA A 34 7.08 5.58 0.03
N TYR A 35 5.82 5.55 0.48
CA TYR A 35 5.48 5.74 1.90
C TYR A 35 6.09 4.66 2.80
N TRP A 36 6.04 3.38 2.41
CA TRP A 36 6.69 2.28 3.13
C TRP A 36 8.12 2.62 3.48
N ASN A 37 8.88 3.13 2.51
CA ASN A 37 10.29 3.43 2.66
C ASN A 37 10.60 4.61 3.59
N THR A 38 9.60 5.38 3.99
CA THR A 38 9.73 6.46 4.97
C THR A 38 9.34 6.06 6.40
N ASN A 39 8.77 4.85 6.58
CA ASN A 39 8.25 4.42 7.87
C ASN A 39 9.23 3.45 8.57
N PRO A 40 9.85 3.84 9.71
CA PRO A 40 10.81 2.99 10.43
C PRO A 40 10.23 1.65 10.90
N ALA A 41 8.96 1.59 11.27
CA ALA A 41 8.33 0.32 11.66
C ALA A 41 8.30 -0.68 10.50
N LEU A 42 8.09 -0.19 9.28
CA LEU A 42 8.09 -1.01 8.07
C LEU A 42 9.49 -1.32 7.56
N THR A 43 10.45 -0.40 7.69
CA THR A 43 11.79 -0.57 7.12
C THR A 43 12.81 -1.19 8.07
N THR A 44 12.62 -1.03 9.37
CA THR A 44 13.60 -1.45 10.39
C THR A 44 13.04 -2.52 11.31
N GLU A 45 11.86 -2.32 11.92
CA GLU A 45 11.32 -3.27 12.88
C GLU A 45 10.89 -4.59 12.21
N LEU A 46 10.35 -4.57 10.98
CA LEU A 46 10.06 -5.78 10.21
C LEU A 46 11.32 -6.59 9.90
N ALA A 47 12.48 -5.94 9.71
CA ALA A 47 13.72 -6.60 9.34
C ALA A 47 14.22 -7.58 10.42
N GLU A 48 13.89 -7.36 11.68
CA GLU A 48 14.37 -8.18 12.78
C GLU A 48 13.80 -9.61 12.77
N ARG A 49 12.56 -9.77 12.33
CA ARG A 49 11.83 -11.05 12.40
C ARG A 49 11.23 -11.47 11.06
N TRP A 50 10.43 -10.59 10.45
CA TRP A 50 9.67 -10.89 9.25
C TRP A 50 10.57 -11.12 8.02
N ALA A 51 11.66 -10.36 7.89
CA ALA A 51 12.58 -10.50 6.77
C ALA A 51 13.32 -11.84 6.73
N LYS A 52 13.47 -12.52 7.89
CA LYS A 52 14.25 -13.76 7.99
C LYS A 52 13.59 -14.94 7.27
N ASN A 53 12.28 -14.90 7.08
CA ASN A 53 11.53 -15.93 6.36
C ASN A 53 11.33 -15.52 4.91
N ASP A 54 12.41 -15.43 4.15
CA ASP A 54 12.36 -15.06 2.71
C ASP A 54 12.82 -16.20 1.78
N GLY A 55 13.08 -17.39 2.34
CA GLY A 55 13.57 -18.56 1.60
C GLY A 55 14.93 -18.35 0.95
N GLY A 56 15.71 -17.37 1.39
CA GLY A 56 16.99 -17.00 0.80
C GLY A 56 16.87 -16.21 -0.51
N ARG A 57 15.65 -15.81 -0.92
CA ARG A 57 15.42 -15.05 -2.15
C ARG A 57 15.88 -13.59 -2.04
N GLY A 58 16.00 -13.08 -0.81
CA GLY A 58 16.34 -11.69 -0.54
C GLY A 58 15.18 -10.73 -0.76
N HIS A 59 13.95 -11.25 -0.85
CA HIS A 59 12.70 -10.48 -0.93
C HIS A 59 11.48 -11.30 -0.52
N LYS A 60 10.40 -10.60 -0.22
CA LYS A 60 9.06 -11.17 -0.01
C LYS A 60 8.04 -10.42 -0.85
N ILE A 61 6.94 -11.07 -1.21
CA ILE A 61 5.93 -10.54 -2.09
C ILE A 61 4.62 -10.38 -1.31
N ILE A 62 3.96 -9.26 -1.51
CA ILE A 62 2.64 -8.97 -0.96
C ILE A 62 1.70 -8.65 -2.11
N HIS A 63 0.71 -9.50 -2.33
CA HIS A 63 -0.40 -9.21 -3.22
C HIS A 63 -1.58 -8.63 -2.45
N MET A 64 -2.24 -7.65 -3.04
CA MET A 64 -3.40 -6.99 -2.44
C MET A 64 -4.44 -6.65 -3.49
N TYR A 65 -5.72 -6.77 -3.11
CA TYR A 65 -6.81 -6.28 -3.95
C TYR A 65 -8.02 -5.86 -3.12
N ARG A 66 -8.96 -5.20 -3.78
CA ARG A 66 -10.26 -4.85 -3.21
C ARG A 66 -11.27 -5.89 -3.66
N THR A 67 -11.91 -6.57 -2.69
CA THR A 67 -12.86 -7.66 -2.97
C THR A 67 -14.03 -7.19 -3.83
N ASP A 68 -14.51 -5.99 -3.59
CA ASP A 68 -15.59 -5.34 -4.34
C ASP A 68 -15.20 -4.90 -5.78
N CYS A 69 -13.90 -4.86 -6.10
CA CYS A 69 -13.38 -4.59 -7.44
C CYS A 69 -12.90 -5.85 -8.18
N GLY A 70 -12.88 -6.99 -7.49
CA GLY A 70 -12.46 -8.28 -8.03
C GLY A 70 -10.95 -8.48 -8.10
N GLU A 71 -10.55 -9.75 -8.27
CA GLU A 71 -9.13 -10.15 -8.30
C GLU A 71 -8.33 -9.55 -9.46
N ALA A 72 -8.97 -9.19 -10.57
CA ALA A 72 -8.30 -8.52 -11.69
C ALA A 72 -7.69 -7.17 -11.30
N SER A 73 -8.13 -6.58 -10.18
CA SER A 73 -7.55 -5.36 -9.60
C SER A 73 -6.35 -5.60 -8.69
N LYS A 74 -5.83 -6.83 -8.63
CA LYS A 74 -4.70 -7.21 -7.77
C LYS A 74 -3.45 -6.43 -8.13
N VAL A 75 -2.78 -5.94 -7.09
CA VAL A 75 -1.48 -5.28 -7.19
C VAL A 75 -0.45 -6.00 -6.33
N GLU A 76 0.80 -5.82 -6.67
CA GLU A 76 1.94 -6.40 -5.99
C GLU A 76 2.79 -5.33 -5.32
N MET A 77 3.36 -5.67 -4.16
CA MET A 77 4.51 -5.01 -3.57
C MET A 77 5.62 -6.05 -3.37
N THR A 78 6.81 -5.76 -3.85
CA THR A 78 8.02 -6.56 -3.61
C THR A 78 8.89 -5.85 -2.58
N ILE A 79 9.10 -6.52 -1.46
CA ILE A 79 9.85 -5.99 -0.33
C ILE A 79 11.21 -6.68 -0.26
N SER A 80 12.29 -5.96 -0.53
CA SER A 80 13.65 -6.44 -0.32
C SER A 80 13.91 -6.68 1.17
N THR A 81 14.57 -7.78 1.50
CA THR A 81 14.97 -8.18 2.86
C THR A 81 16.47 -8.06 3.09
N LYS A 82 17.18 -7.46 2.14
CA LYS A 82 18.65 -7.35 2.14
C LYS A 82 19.14 -6.19 3.00
N GLY A 83 20.36 -6.33 3.51
CA GLY A 83 21.05 -5.22 4.20
C GLY A 83 20.46 -4.87 5.58
N GLY A 84 19.77 -5.81 6.23
CA GLY A 84 19.16 -5.58 7.55
C GLY A 84 17.98 -4.60 7.55
N LYS A 85 17.38 -4.40 6.39
CA LYS A 85 16.17 -3.56 6.21
C LYS A 85 15.13 -4.26 5.35
N THR A 86 13.91 -3.82 5.48
CA THR A 86 12.80 -4.20 4.61
C THR A 86 12.38 -2.99 3.77
N THR A 87 12.85 -2.99 2.52
CA THR A 87 12.66 -1.84 1.61
C THR A 87 11.72 -2.23 0.47
N CYS A 88 10.67 -1.47 0.25
CA CYS A 88 9.84 -1.65 -0.94
C CYS A 88 10.63 -1.24 -2.18
N VAL A 89 10.88 -2.21 -3.07
CA VAL A 89 11.69 -2.03 -4.29
C VAL A 89 10.85 -2.03 -5.55
N TYR A 90 9.63 -2.54 -5.46
CA TYR A 90 8.64 -2.50 -6.54
C TYR A 90 7.23 -2.47 -5.95
N ALA A 91 6.34 -1.74 -6.60
CA ALA A 91 4.91 -1.90 -6.42
C ALA A 91 4.15 -1.46 -7.68
N GLY A 92 3.10 -2.20 -8.02
CA GLY A 92 2.33 -1.96 -9.23
C GLY A 92 1.57 -3.18 -9.69
N LYS A 93 1.55 -3.40 -10.98
CA LYS A 93 0.93 -4.59 -11.59
C LYS A 93 1.67 -5.87 -11.16
N ILE A 94 0.96 -6.99 -11.19
CA ILE A 94 1.53 -8.30 -10.84
C ILE A 94 2.73 -8.62 -11.76
N GLN A 95 3.87 -8.90 -11.13
CA GLN A 95 5.08 -9.42 -11.80
C GLN A 95 5.30 -10.90 -11.46
N HIS A 96 4.91 -11.33 -10.26
CA HIS A 96 5.00 -12.71 -9.80
C HIS A 96 3.60 -13.29 -9.70
N ALA A 97 3.19 -14.09 -10.69
CA ALA A 97 1.83 -14.64 -10.75
C ALA A 97 1.55 -15.63 -9.60
N GLU A 98 2.57 -16.36 -9.16
CA GLU A 98 2.47 -17.36 -8.10
C GLU A 98 3.14 -16.85 -6.81
N LEU A 99 2.49 -17.08 -5.68
CA LEU A 99 3.00 -16.79 -4.35
C LEU A 99 3.40 -18.08 -3.64
N ASP A 100 4.48 -18.04 -2.89
CA ASP A 100 4.84 -19.04 -1.92
C ASP A 100 4.25 -18.67 -0.56
N TYR A 101 3.11 -19.24 -0.20
CA TYR A 101 2.39 -18.93 1.04
C TYR A 101 3.11 -19.34 2.34
N ASP A 102 4.26 -19.98 2.25
CA ASP A 102 5.12 -20.17 3.41
C ASP A 102 5.90 -18.90 3.76
N MET A 103 5.99 -17.93 2.82
CA MET A 103 6.74 -16.69 3.02
C MET A 103 6.08 -15.43 2.43
N ASP A 104 5.22 -15.56 1.43
CA ASP A 104 4.53 -14.46 0.77
C ASP A 104 3.10 -14.27 1.30
N TYR A 105 2.46 -13.19 0.90
CA TYR A 105 1.16 -12.80 1.43
C TYR A 105 0.17 -12.43 0.33
N LEU A 106 -1.07 -12.88 0.48
CA LEU A 106 -2.22 -12.35 -0.22
C LEU A 106 -3.18 -11.72 0.81
N MET A 107 -3.51 -10.45 0.62
CA MET A 107 -4.45 -9.74 1.45
C MET A 107 -5.54 -9.09 0.62
N HIS A 108 -6.79 -9.30 1.01
CA HIS A 108 -7.90 -8.63 0.35
C HIS A 108 -9.03 -8.28 1.32
N ALA A 109 -9.72 -7.20 1.01
CA ALA A 109 -10.85 -6.70 1.78
C ALA A 109 -11.73 -5.82 0.88
N GLU A 110 -12.95 -5.55 1.29
CA GLU A 110 -13.78 -4.53 0.66
C GLU A 110 -13.14 -3.14 0.81
N THR A 111 -13.41 -2.24 -0.12
CA THR A 111 -12.95 -0.84 -0.08
C THR A 111 -13.17 -0.20 1.28
N LYS A 112 -14.40 -0.33 1.81
CA LYS A 112 -14.77 0.19 3.11
C LYS A 112 -13.83 -0.31 4.22
N ARG A 113 -13.47 -1.60 4.21
CA ARG A 113 -12.59 -2.21 5.22
C ARG A 113 -11.16 -1.70 5.12
N TRP A 114 -10.65 -1.53 3.89
CA TRP A 114 -9.34 -0.90 3.69
C TRP A 114 -9.29 0.54 4.23
N LYS A 115 -10.37 1.31 4.08
CA LYS A 115 -10.47 2.68 4.59
C LYS A 115 -10.59 2.71 6.12
N GLU A 116 -11.40 1.83 6.72
CA GLU A 116 -11.53 1.68 8.18
C GLU A 116 -10.17 1.34 8.82
N MET A 117 -9.42 0.39 8.24
CA MET A 117 -8.06 0.05 8.68
C MET A 117 -7.10 1.23 8.49
N GLY A 118 -7.17 1.92 7.36
CA GLY A 118 -6.38 3.12 7.09
C GLY A 118 -6.67 4.27 8.05
N ALA A 119 -7.90 4.39 8.54
CA ALA A 119 -8.29 5.34 9.57
C ALA A 119 -7.92 4.91 11.00
N GLY A 120 -7.40 3.67 11.17
CA GLY A 120 -7.04 3.14 12.49
C GLY A 120 -8.24 2.75 13.37
N GLU A 121 -9.42 2.50 12.78
CA GLU A 121 -10.61 2.11 13.54
C GLU A 121 -10.43 0.77 14.26
N TYR A 122 -9.58 -0.09 13.74
CA TYR A 122 -9.16 -1.35 14.35
C TYR A 122 -7.83 -1.84 13.77
N GLY A 123 -7.07 -2.53 14.60
CA GLY A 123 -5.79 -3.12 14.21
C GLY A 123 -5.92 -4.48 13.50
N PRO A 124 -4.77 -5.07 13.09
CA PRO A 124 -4.71 -6.28 12.26
C PRO A 124 -5.35 -7.51 12.91
N MET A 125 -5.17 -7.71 14.22
CA MET A 125 -5.79 -8.81 14.95
C MET A 125 -7.31 -8.81 14.77
N ARG A 126 -7.94 -7.66 15.04
CA ARG A 126 -9.39 -7.51 14.94
C ARG A 126 -9.86 -7.64 13.47
N ALA A 127 -9.08 -7.10 12.52
CA ALA A 127 -9.39 -7.21 11.11
C ALA A 127 -9.46 -8.68 10.64
N MET A 128 -8.46 -9.48 11.03
CA MET A 128 -8.39 -10.90 10.67
C MET A 128 -9.44 -11.75 11.41
N MET A 129 -9.59 -11.58 12.73
CA MET A 129 -10.52 -12.38 13.53
C MET A 129 -11.98 -12.22 13.10
N PHE A 130 -12.39 -11.01 12.71
CA PHE A 130 -13.76 -10.74 12.25
C PHE A 130 -13.92 -10.82 10.72
N GLY A 131 -12.93 -11.37 10.01
CA GLY A 131 -12.98 -11.57 8.57
C GLY A 131 -13.07 -10.27 7.75
N ARG A 132 -12.72 -9.12 8.34
CA ARG A 132 -12.68 -7.81 7.67
C ARG A 132 -11.49 -7.71 6.73
N LEU A 133 -10.39 -8.37 7.07
CA LEU A 133 -9.24 -8.61 6.22
C LEU A 133 -9.12 -10.11 5.97
N LYS A 134 -9.19 -10.52 4.71
CA LYS A 134 -8.83 -11.87 4.27
C LYS A 134 -7.33 -11.91 4.08
N PHE A 135 -6.71 -12.97 4.59
CA PHE A 135 -5.27 -13.05 4.72
C PHE A 135 -4.80 -14.48 4.48
N ASP A 136 -3.99 -14.68 3.45
CA ASP A 136 -3.28 -15.91 3.17
C ASP A 136 -1.77 -15.66 3.25
N GLY A 137 -1.03 -16.63 3.79
CA GLY A 137 0.40 -16.52 4.07
C GLY A 137 0.76 -16.96 5.50
N PRO A 138 2.00 -16.75 5.95
CA PRO A 138 2.49 -17.25 7.24
C PRO A 138 1.91 -16.47 8.42
N LYS A 139 0.70 -16.85 8.85
CA LYS A 139 -0.07 -16.19 9.92
C LYS A 139 0.71 -16.08 11.23
N GLY A 140 1.43 -17.16 11.60
CA GLY A 140 2.25 -17.17 12.83
C GLY A 140 3.38 -16.15 12.80
N GLU A 141 3.93 -15.85 11.64
CA GLU A 141 4.92 -14.79 11.44
C GLU A 141 4.28 -13.41 11.56
N ALA A 142 3.15 -13.18 10.88
CA ALA A 142 2.41 -11.92 10.94
C ALA A 142 2.03 -11.56 12.39
N MET A 143 1.65 -12.57 13.20
CA MET A 143 1.32 -12.39 14.61
C MET A 143 2.50 -11.93 15.47
N LYS A 144 3.73 -12.17 15.05
CA LYS A 144 4.94 -11.73 15.78
C LYS A 144 5.35 -10.29 15.47
N VAL A 145 4.73 -9.66 14.49
CA VAL A 145 5.04 -8.31 13.99
C VAL A 145 3.81 -7.43 13.91
N MET A 146 2.90 -7.53 14.90
CA MET A 146 1.62 -6.82 14.90
C MET A 146 1.75 -5.30 14.83
N GLY A 147 2.75 -4.70 15.47
CA GLY A 147 3.01 -3.26 15.39
C GLY A 147 3.32 -2.81 13.96
N PRO A 148 4.36 -3.34 13.31
CA PRO A 148 4.62 -3.09 11.89
C PRO A 148 3.45 -3.45 10.97
N PHE A 149 2.74 -4.55 11.25
CA PHE A 149 1.56 -4.92 10.45
C PHE A 149 0.44 -3.87 10.57
N GLU A 150 0.23 -3.30 11.73
CA GLU A 150 -0.70 -2.17 11.90
C GLU A 150 -0.28 -0.97 11.06
N GLN A 151 1.01 -0.61 11.07
CA GLN A 151 1.53 0.48 10.24
C GLN A 151 1.31 0.24 8.73
N PHE A 152 1.40 -1.01 8.29
CA PHE A 152 1.04 -1.40 6.92
C PHE A 152 -0.46 -1.18 6.64
N LEU A 153 -1.35 -1.57 7.55
CA LEU A 153 -2.79 -1.38 7.39
C LEU A 153 -3.21 0.10 7.45
N LEU A 154 -2.40 0.96 8.06
CA LEU A 154 -2.62 2.41 8.09
C LEU A 154 -2.26 3.12 6.77
N ILE A 155 -1.55 2.45 5.84
CA ILE A 155 -1.11 3.08 4.58
C ILE A 155 -2.28 3.71 3.78
N PRO A 156 -3.48 3.09 3.65
CA PRO A 156 -4.59 3.72 2.94
C PRO A 156 -5.06 5.07 3.51
N GLY A 157 -4.81 5.31 4.79
CA GLY A 157 -5.09 6.60 5.43
C GLY A 157 -3.96 7.62 5.27
N LYS A 158 -2.75 7.17 4.94
CA LYS A 158 -1.55 8.01 4.71
C LYS A 158 -1.33 8.31 3.23
N VAL A 159 -1.75 7.40 2.37
CA VAL A 159 -1.74 7.53 0.92
C VAL A 159 -3.20 7.46 0.45
N PRO A 160 -3.87 8.61 0.30
CA PRO A 160 -5.28 8.63 -0.09
C PRO A 160 -5.48 7.98 -1.46
N GLY A 161 -6.60 7.27 -1.60
CA GLY A 161 -7.02 6.68 -2.86
C GLY A 161 -8.52 6.83 -3.06
N GLU A 162 -8.95 6.92 -4.31
CA GLU A 162 -10.37 7.04 -4.67
C GLU A 162 -11.11 5.71 -4.55
N ASP A 163 -12.43 5.81 -4.40
CA ASP A 163 -13.31 4.63 -4.25
C ASP A 163 -13.62 3.94 -5.59
N ALA A 164 -13.39 4.62 -6.71
CA ALA A 164 -13.53 4.00 -8.02
C ALA A 164 -12.64 2.76 -8.14
N CYS A 165 -13.15 1.71 -8.77
CA CYS A 165 -12.33 0.52 -9.03
C CYS A 165 -11.22 0.83 -10.05
N PRO A 166 -10.00 0.27 -9.86
CA PRO A 166 -8.96 0.35 -10.87
C PRO A 166 -9.44 -0.26 -12.20
N LYS A 167 -9.04 0.35 -13.30
CA LYS A 167 -9.33 -0.15 -14.66
C LYS A 167 -8.22 -1.05 -15.15
#